data_f7b41edd78aa19aabe29d7de3290046d
#
_entry.id   f7b41edd78aa19aabe29d7de3290046d
#
_cell.length_a   1.000
_cell.length_b   1.000
_cell.length_c   1.000
_cell.angle_alpha   90.00
_cell.angle_beta   90.00
_cell.angle_gamma   90.00
#
_symmetry.space_group_name_H-M   'P 1'
#
loop_
_entity.id
_entity.type
_entity.pdbx_description
1 polymer ?
#
loop_
_entity_poly.entity_id
_entity_poly.type
_entity_poly.pdbx_seq_one_letter_code
_entity_poly.pdbx_strand_id
1 'polypeptide(L)'
;MNETTREFLKIVSDIQGNELETAAFNIREDSQCAGRQSTPNIKIDSKEDGPGLVIHISKNAQKETVYIPACVTHGDVDDLVYNDFYVEAGADVIIVAGCGVHTSDGHDARHNGIHRFFIGKGAHVLYKEKHIGTGKGVGKRTIDPVTDAYLEDDAVLEMDTIQLSGVDSTVRKTSGKLGTRAKLIIHERIMTDGDEKAKTEFEVELNGEDSGVDLVSRSVAKGNSYQEYHSTIKGNCRCTGHSECDAILVGNGKVNAAPALFAGDIDASLIHEAAIGKIAGEQLIKLQT
;
A
#
# COMPACT_ATOMS: atom_id res chain seq x y z
N MET A 1 16.39 -3.46 18.31
CA MET A 1 16.48 -3.03 16.90
C MET A 1 17.93 -3.11 16.42
N ASN A 2 18.17 -3.87 15.35
CA ASN A 2 19.47 -3.98 14.69
C ASN A 2 19.73 -2.78 13.76
N GLU A 3 20.91 -2.75 13.09
CA GLU A 3 21.31 -1.64 12.21
C GLU A 3 20.44 -1.58 10.94
N THR A 4 20.17 -2.74 10.31
CA THR A 4 19.31 -2.85 9.11
C THR A 4 17.91 -2.29 9.38
N THR A 5 17.31 -2.61 10.54
CA THR A 5 16.02 -2.04 10.94
C THR A 5 16.09 -0.52 11.05
N ARG A 6 17.14 0.04 11.66
CA ARG A 6 17.29 1.51 11.77
C ARG A 6 17.41 2.21 10.41
N GLU A 7 18.08 1.57 9.47
CA GLU A 7 18.17 2.07 8.08
C GLU A 7 16.80 2.00 7.39
N PHE A 8 16.08 0.88 7.53
CA PHE A 8 14.74 0.74 6.97
C PHE A 8 13.77 1.79 7.51
N LEU A 9 13.75 2.04 8.81
CA LEU A 9 12.86 3.05 9.41
C LEU A 9 13.03 4.44 8.76
N LYS A 10 14.26 4.81 8.40
CA LYS A 10 14.53 6.07 7.70
C LYS A 10 13.97 6.09 6.28
N ILE A 11 14.05 4.95 5.57
CA ILE A 11 13.65 4.85 4.16
C ILE A 11 12.13 4.66 4.03
N VAL A 12 11.56 3.69 4.78
CA VAL A 12 10.19 3.25 4.56
C VAL A 12 9.17 3.99 5.43
N SER A 13 9.61 4.65 6.49
CA SER A 13 8.69 5.34 7.42
C SER A 13 9.04 6.81 7.64
N ASP A 14 10.09 7.32 6.98
CA ASP A 14 10.57 8.70 7.12
C ASP A 14 10.92 9.09 8.59
N ILE A 15 11.24 8.09 9.43
CA ILE A 15 11.62 8.30 10.83
C ILE A 15 13.10 8.66 10.89
N GLN A 16 13.42 9.93 11.12
CA GLN A 16 14.80 10.46 11.13
C GLN A 16 15.20 11.10 12.45
N GLY A 17 14.24 11.37 13.34
CA GLY A 17 14.49 12.12 14.59
C GLY A 17 13.54 11.69 15.72
N ASN A 18 12.79 12.63 16.24
CA ASN A 18 11.96 12.49 17.43
C ASN A 18 10.49 12.12 17.13
N GLU A 19 10.19 11.68 15.90
CA GLU A 19 8.81 11.40 15.47
C GLU A 19 8.11 10.39 16.40
N LEU A 20 8.87 9.43 16.94
CA LEU A 20 8.34 8.40 17.84
C LEU A 20 8.13 8.85 19.30
N GLU A 21 8.65 10.01 19.69
CA GLU A 21 8.53 10.44 21.09
C GLU A 21 7.07 10.69 21.53
N THR A 22 6.25 11.19 20.59
CA THR A 22 4.86 11.56 20.86
C THR A 22 3.84 10.78 20.04
N ALA A 23 4.26 10.05 19.01
CA ALA A 23 3.38 9.30 18.12
C ALA A 23 3.03 7.91 18.69
N ALA A 24 1.89 7.38 18.28
CA ALA A 24 1.62 5.96 18.42
C ALA A 24 2.48 5.17 17.44
N PHE A 25 3.07 4.06 17.86
CA PHE A 25 3.84 3.22 16.97
C PHE A 25 3.89 1.74 17.39
N ASN A 26 4.13 0.87 16.43
CA ASN A 26 4.56 -0.51 16.64
C ASN A 26 5.61 -0.87 15.58
N ILE A 27 6.85 -0.99 15.99
CA ILE A 27 7.94 -1.42 15.12
C ILE A 27 8.04 -2.95 15.18
N ARG A 28 8.01 -3.58 14.01
CA ARG A 28 8.17 -5.03 13.86
C ARG A 28 9.52 -5.34 13.24
N GLU A 29 10.27 -6.26 13.87
CA GLU A 29 11.58 -6.73 13.40
C GLU A 29 11.58 -8.25 13.45
N ASP A 30 11.82 -8.91 12.31
CA ASP A 30 11.94 -10.37 12.18
C ASP A 30 10.83 -11.12 12.94
N SER A 31 9.58 -10.81 12.62
CA SER A 31 8.36 -11.37 13.23
C SER A 31 8.13 -11.00 14.70
N GLN A 32 8.96 -10.16 15.32
CA GLN A 32 8.85 -9.76 16.72
C GLN A 32 8.49 -8.27 16.87
N CYS A 33 7.89 -7.91 18.01
CA CYS A 33 7.68 -6.51 18.37
C CYS A 33 9.00 -5.94 18.92
N ALA A 34 9.62 -5.00 18.20
CA ALA A 34 10.84 -4.32 18.62
C ALA A 34 10.57 -3.05 19.44
N GLY A 35 9.32 -2.58 19.47
CA GLY A 35 8.87 -1.44 20.27
C GLY A 35 7.43 -1.09 19.97
N ARG A 36 6.70 -0.61 20.99
CA ARG A 36 5.30 -0.19 20.88
C ARG A 36 4.98 0.95 21.82
N GLN A 37 4.18 1.88 21.35
CA GLN A 37 3.63 2.98 22.13
C GLN A 37 2.21 3.31 21.65
N SER A 38 1.30 3.50 22.57
CA SER A 38 -0.03 4.07 22.32
C SER A 38 -0.06 5.54 22.76
N THR A 39 -0.99 6.32 22.23
CA THR A 39 -1.32 7.68 22.67
C THR A 39 -2.70 7.69 23.32
N PRO A 40 -3.14 8.81 23.94
CA PRO A 40 -4.51 8.90 24.45
C PRO A 40 -5.60 8.67 23.38
N ASN A 41 -5.32 9.00 22.13
CA ASN A 41 -6.28 8.91 21.02
C ASN A 41 -6.07 7.69 20.10
N ILE A 42 -4.91 7.02 20.18
CA ILE A 42 -4.59 5.87 19.35
C ILE A 42 -4.07 4.73 20.22
N LYS A 43 -4.86 3.66 20.33
CA LYS A 43 -4.53 2.49 21.12
C LYS A 43 -4.07 1.35 20.24
N ILE A 44 -2.93 0.74 20.56
CA ILE A 44 -2.34 -0.38 19.81
C ILE A 44 -2.23 -1.58 20.76
N ASP A 45 -3.00 -2.61 20.48
CA ASP A 45 -2.98 -3.89 21.21
C ASP A 45 -2.51 -5.03 20.28
N SER A 46 -2.01 -6.11 20.87
CA SER A 46 -1.78 -7.35 20.12
C SER A 46 -3.12 -8.04 19.86
N LYS A 47 -3.25 -8.70 18.70
CA LYS A 47 -4.38 -9.59 18.44
C LYS A 47 -4.32 -10.80 19.39
N GLU A 48 -5.50 -11.28 19.79
CA GLU A 48 -5.64 -12.49 20.63
C GLU A 48 -5.68 -13.77 19.78
N ASP A 49 -6.13 -13.66 18.52
CA ASP A 49 -6.44 -14.76 17.62
C ASP A 49 -5.34 -15.03 16.57
N GLY A 50 -4.17 -14.36 16.69
CA GLY A 50 -3.07 -14.56 15.76
C GLY A 50 -2.00 -13.47 15.80
N PRO A 51 -0.97 -13.56 14.95
CA PRO A 51 0.07 -12.54 14.87
C PRO A 51 -0.49 -11.24 14.30
N GLY A 52 -0.36 -10.14 15.01
CA GLY A 52 -0.82 -8.84 14.51
C GLY A 52 -1.29 -7.88 15.58
N LEU A 53 -1.96 -6.84 15.12
CA LEU A 53 -2.38 -5.70 15.92
C LEU A 53 -3.87 -5.43 15.77
N VAL A 54 -4.46 -4.93 16.85
CA VAL A 54 -5.74 -4.22 16.84
C VAL A 54 -5.44 -2.77 17.18
N ILE A 55 -5.77 -1.87 16.25
CA ILE A 55 -5.47 -0.43 16.37
C ILE A 55 -6.78 0.33 16.41
N HIS A 56 -7.10 0.90 17.57
CA HIS A 56 -8.27 1.73 17.76
C HIS A 56 -7.88 3.21 17.68
N ILE A 57 -8.49 3.95 16.76
CA ILE A 57 -8.27 5.36 16.50
C ILE A 57 -9.54 6.12 16.89
N SER A 58 -9.44 6.90 17.97
CA SER A 58 -10.55 7.68 18.50
C SER A 58 -10.92 8.85 17.58
N LYS A 59 -12.17 9.27 17.61
CA LYS A 59 -12.64 10.50 16.95
C LYS A 59 -11.87 11.77 17.34
N ASN A 60 -11.17 11.75 18.47
CA ASN A 60 -10.35 12.87 18.94
C ASN A 60 -8.96 12.89 18.26
N ALA A 61 -8.56 11.84 17.55
CA ALA A 61 -7.36 11.85 16.73
C ALA A 61 -7.57 12.80 15.56
N GLN A 62 -6.87 13.94 15.56
CA GLN A 62 -6.97 14.98 14.55
C GLN A 62 -5.56 15.27 14.02
N LYS A 63 -5.26 14.74 12.81
CA LYS A 63 -3.95 14.79 12.14
C LYS A 63 -2.82 14.15 12.94
N GLU A 64 -3.15 13.20 13.81
CA GLU A 64 -2.15 12.39 14.48
C GLU A 64 -1.58 11.34 13.53
N THR A 65 -0.32 10.97 13.76
CA THR A 65 0.35 9.93 12.96
C THR A 65 0.56 8.67 13.80
N VAL A 66 0.28 7.51 13.20
CA VAL A 66 0.65 6.21 13.75
C VAL A 66 1.64 5.51 12.81
N TYR A 67 2.73 4.96 13.37
CA TYR A 67 3.76 4.26 12.61
C TYR A 67 3.69 2.75 12.86
N ILE A 68 3.61 1.96 11.81
CA ILE A 68 3.58 0.49 11.90
C ILE A 68 4.56 -0.17 10.91
N PRO A 69 5.84 0.22 10.90
CA PRO A 69 6.82 -0.38 10.02
C PRO A 69 7.09 -1.85 10.34
N ALA A 70 7.38 -2.64 9.29
CA ALA A 70 7.82 -4.01 9.41
C ALA A 70 9.16 -4.20 8.68
N CYS A 71 10.12 -4.82 9.36
CA CYS A 71 11.47 -5.05 8.86
C CYS A 71 11.81 -6.52 8.97
N VAL A 72 12.15 -7.15 7.85
CA VAL A 72 12.77 -8.47 7.79
C VAL A 72 14.25 -8.25 7.46
N THR A 73 15.15 -8.66 8.35
CA THR A 73 16.56 -8.25 8.31
C THR A 73 17.54 -9.34 7.93
N HIS A 74 17.06 -10.57 7.72
CA HIS A 74 17.86 -11.71 7.26
C HIS A 74 16.98 -12.76 6.56
N GLY A 75 17.60 -13.72 5.88
CA GLY A 75 16.93 -14.87 5.28
C GLY A 75 16.30 -15.82 6.31
N ASP A 76 15.52 -16.78 5.82
CA ASP A 76 14.73 -17.75 6.61
C ASP A 76 13.62 -17.11 7.49
N VAL A 77 13.25 -15.86 7.22
CA VAL A 77 12.12 -15.20 7.87
C VAL A 77 10.93 -15.15 6.91
N ASP A 78 9.82 -15.76 7.32
CA ASP A 78 8.50 -15.61 6.71
C ASP A 78 7.57 -14.90 7.70
N ASP A 79 7.45 -13.60 7.56
CA ASP A 79 6.72 -12.73 8.47
C ASP A 79 5.31 -12.47 7.96
N LEU A 80 4.32 -13.10 8.59
CA LEU A 80 2.89 -12.88 8.35
C LEU A 80 2.29 -12.11 9.51
N VAL A 81 1.59 -11.00 9.22
CA VAL A 81 0.98 -10.16 10.23
C VAL A 81 -0.40 -9.64 9.80
N TYR A 82 -1.36 -9.63 10.74
CA TYR A 82 -2.72 -9.13 10.53
C TYR A 82 -2.93 -7.86 11.37
N ASN A 83 -3.18 -6.73 10.72
CA ASN A 83 -3.41 -5.45 11.40
C ASN A 83 -4.82 -4.95 11.12
N ASP A 84 -5.65 -4.85 12.17
CA ASP A 84 -7.00 -4.34 12.08
C ASP A 84 -7.06 -2.90 12.60
N PHE A 85 -7.49 -1.98 11.75
CA PHE A 85 -7.63 -0.55 12.07
C PHE A 85 -9.12 -0.23 12.23
N TYR A 86 -9.51 0.12 13.44
CA TYR A 86 -10.84 0.63 13.77
C TYR A 86 -10.76 2.14 13.94
N VAL A 87 -11.27 2.89 12.96
CA VAL A 87 -11.24 4.35 12.92
C VAL A 87 -12.62 4.87 13.25
N GLU A 88 -12.76 5.57 14.38
CA GLU A 88 -14.04 6.13 14.81
C GLU A 88 -14.52 7.23 13.87
N ALA A 89 -15.85 7.43 13.85
CA ALA A 89 -16.48 8.47 13.02
C ALA A 89 -15.88 9.86 13.27
N GLY A 90 -15.51 10.56 12.20
CA GLY A 90 -14.94 11.91 12.23
C GLY A 90 -13.48 12.01 12.66
N ALA A 91 -12.76 10.90 12.85
CA ALA A 91 -11.30 10.92 13.06
C ALA A 91 -10.56 11.37 11.80
N ASP A 92 -9.40 12.02 11.96
CA ASP A 92 -8.48 12.38 10.89
C ASP A 92 -7.06 11.91 11.28
N VAL A 93 -6.52 10.92 10.55
CA VAL A 93 -5.29 10.23 10.94
C VAL A 93 -4.39 9.94 9.75
N ILE A 94 -3.08 9.96 10.00
CA ILE A 94 -2.06 9.51 9.08
C ILE A 94 -1.50 8.17 9.58
N ILE A 95 -1.53 7.14 8.73
CA ILE A 95 -0.97 5.83 9.03
C ILE A 95 0.24 5.62 8.13
N VAL A 96 1.42 5.40 8.73
CA VAL A 96 2.66 5.15 7.99
C VAL A 96 3.06 3.69 8.20
N ALA A 97 2.92 2.91 7.13
CA ALA A 97 3.20 1.48 7.10
C ALA A 97 4.26 1.19 6.05
N GLY A 98 5.51 1.11 6.44
CA GLY A 98 6.60 0.81 5.53
C GLY A 98 7.17 -0.57 5.77
N CYS A 99 7.53 -1.30 4.68
CA CYS A 99 8.09 -2.63 4.78
C CYS A 99 9.47 -2.70 4.11
N GLY A 100 10.45 -3.21 4.84
CA GLY A 100 11.78 -3.49 4.33
C GLY A 100 12.12 -4.98 4.44
N VAL A 101 12.64 -5.57 3.36
CA VAL A 101 13.08 -6.98 3.36
C VAL A 101 14.53 -7.04 2.93
N HIS A 102 15.38 -7.63 3.77
CA HIS A 102 16.80 -7.80 3.52
C HIS A 102 17.19 -9.27 3.53
N THR A 103 17.98 -9.70 2.54
CA THR A 103 18.74 -10.93 2.63
C THR A 103 20.13 -10.76 2.02
N SER A 104 21.15 -11.22 2.71
CA SER A 104 22.56 -11.20 2.27
C SER A 104 23.15 -12.59 2.10
N ASP A 105 22.35 -13.62 2.31
CA ASP A 105 22.71 -15.04 2.21
C ASP A 105 21.92 -15.76 1.10
N GLY A 106 21.89 -17.07 1.12
CA GLY A 106 21.18 -17.89 0.14
C GLY A 106 19.71 -18.16 0.47
N HIS A 107 19.19 -17.61 1.57
CA HIS A 107 17.87 -17.90 2.10
C HIS A 107 16.87 -16.81 1.75
N ASP A 108 15.62 -17.21 1.48
CA ASP A 108 14.54 -16.30 1.14
C ASP A 108 14.05 -15.52 2.37
N ALA A 109 13.65 -14.28 2.16
CA ALA A 109 13.08 -13.40 3.18
C ALA A 109 11.74 -12.87 2.68
N ARG A 110 10.69 -12.95 3.50
CA ARG A 110 9.34 -12.57 3.12
C ARG A 110 8.65 -11.77 4.20
N HIS A 111 7.89 -10.76 3.78
CA HIS A 111 6.91 -10.08 4.60
C HIS A 111 5.54 -10.09 3.92
N ASN A 112 4.51 -10.45 4.69
CA ASN A 112 3.13 -10.42 4.25
C ASN A 112 2.27 -9.70 5.29
N GLY A 113 1.96 -8.43 5.03
CA GLY A 113 1.08 -7.60 5.84
C GLY A 113 -0.36 -7.67 5.33
N ILE A 114 -1.28 -8.13 6.16
CA ILE A 114 -2.72 -8.11 5.87
C ILE A 114 -3.34 -7.01 6.73
N HIS A 115 -3.80 -5.95 6.08
CA HIS A 115 -4.36 -4.75 6.73
C HIS A 115 -5.86 -4.67 6.47
N ARG A 116 -6.67 -4.56 7.53
CA ARG A 116 -8.11 -4.35 7.41
C ARG A 116 -8.49 -3.01 8.03
N PHE A 117 -9.12 -2.17 7.22
CA PHE A 117 -9.57 -0.84 7.61
C PHE A 117 -11.08 -0.82 7.78
N PHE A 118 -11.53 -0.50 8.98
CA PHE A 118 -12.93 -0.23 9.31
C PHE A 118 -13.04 1.26 9.61
N ILE A 119 -13.46 2.04 8.60
CA ILE A 119 -13.43 3.51 8.65
C ILE A 119 -14.84 4.03 8.88
N GLY A 120 -15.04 4.61 10.06
CA GLY A 120 -16.31 5.14 10.49
C GLY A 120 -16.75 6.39 9.72
N LYS A 121 -18.02 6.71 9.84
CA LYS A 121 -18.68 7.81 9.11
C LYS A 121 -17.90 9.13 9.18
N GLY A 122 -17.61 9.71 8.00
CA GLY A 122 -16.94 11.00 7.88
C GLY A 122 -15.50 11.03 8.40
N ALA A 123 -14.91 9.89 8.69
CA ALA A 123 -13.49 9.81 9.06
C ALA A 123 -12.59 9.92 7.81
N HIS A 124 -11.39 10.47 8.00
CA HIS A 124 -10.38 10.61 6.98
C HIS A 124 -9.10 9.88 7.37
N VAL A 125 -8.61 8.99 6.50
CA VAL A 125 -7.38 8.23 6.70
C VAL A 125 -6.45 8.47 5.53
N LEU A 126 -5.24 8.97 5.80
CA LEU A 126 -4.14 8.98 4.85
C LEU A 126 -3.18 7.83 5.17
N TYR A 127 -3.20 6.78 4.35
CA TYR A 127 -2.33 5.63 4.47
C TYR A 127 -1.12 5.76 3.56
N LYS A 128 0.09 5.77 4.12
CA LYS A 128 1.36 5.85 3.40
C LYS A 128 2.13 4.56 3.56
N GLU A 129 2.51 3.94 2.46
CA GLU A 129 3.25 2.69 2.47
C GLU A 129 4.44 2.75 1.50
N LYS A 130 5.63 2.37 1.98
CA LYS A 130 6.82 2.24 1.14
C LYS A 130 7.40 0.84 1.29
N HIS A 131 7.73 0.20 0.16
CA HIS A 131 8.36 -1.10 0.10
C HIS A 131 9.75 -1.02 -0.50
N ILE A 132 10.72 -1.72 0.09
CA ILE A 132 12.07 -1.83 -0.42
C ILE A 132 12.66 -3.21 -0.12
N GLY A 133 13.40 -3.76 -1.10
CA GLY A 133 14.26 -4.91 -0.91
C GLY A 133 15.72 -4.50 -0.90
N THR A 134 16.54 -5.09 -0.04
CA THR A 134 17.99 -4.82 0.03
C THR A 134 18.80 -6.09 0.21
N GLY A 135 20.13 -5.97 0.08
CA GLY A 135 21.07 -7.09 0.19
C GLY A 135 21.53 -7.62 -1.15
N LYS A 136 22.64 -8.34 -1.14
CA LYS A 136 23.29 -8.90 -2.35
C LYS A 136 23.24 -10.43 -2.39
N GLY A 137 22.48 -11.06 -1.51
CA GLY A 137 22.30 -12.51 -1.48
C GLY A 137 21.48 -13.02 -2.69
N VAL A 138 21.57 -14.34 -2.94
CA VAL A 138 20.77 -15.02 -3.97
C VAL A 138 19.38 -15.40 -3.47
N GLY A 139 19.11 -15.29 -2.16
CA GLY A 139 17.79 -15.46 -1.57
C GLY A 139 16.79 -14.41 -2.09
N LYS A 140 15.53 -14.80 -2.26
CA LYS A 140 14.47 -13.93 -2.76
C LYS A 140 13.91 -13.03 -1.66
N ARG A 141 13.60 -11.79 -2.04
CA ARG A 141 12.92 -10.80 -1.22
C ARG A 141 11.49 -10.64 -1.71
N THR A 142 10.54 -11.05 -0.89
CA THR A 142 9.12 -11.05 -1.25
C THR A 142 8.32 -10.15 -0.30
N ILE A 143 7.45 -9.30 -0.85
CA ILE A 143 6.50 -8.49 -0.08
C ILE A 143 5.13 -8.63 -0.75
N ASP A 144 4.19 -9.32 -0.08
CA ASP A 144 2.85 -9.57 -0.61
C ASP A 144 1.78 -8.88 0.28
N PRO A 145 1.55 -7.57 0.12
CA PRO A 145 0.60 -6.84 0.96
C PRO A 145 -0.84 -7.12 0.54
N VAL A 146 -1.71 -7.26 1.54
CA VAL A 146 -3.17 -7.35 1.34
C VAL A 146 -3.85 -6.23 2.13
N THR A 147 -4.77 -5.52 1.49
CA THR A 147 -5.57 -4.46 2.13
C THR A 147 -7.05 -4.68 1.86
N ASP A 148 -7.84 -4.77 2.93
CA ASP A 148 -9.30 -4.79 2.85
C ASP A 148 -9.86 -3.53 3.52
N ALA A 149 -10.61 -2.71 2.78
CA ALA A 149 -11.13 -1.43 3.23
C ALA A 149 -12.66 -1.40 3.24
N TYR A 150 -13.22 -1.11 4.41
CA TYR A 150 -14.66 -0.94 4.62
C TYR A 150 -14.92 0.50 5.04
N LEU A 151 -15.52 1.30 4.16
CA LEU A 151 -15.77 2.72 4.35
C LEU A 151 -17.26 2.97 4.60
N GLU A 152 -17.59 3.52 5.77
CA GLU A 152 -18.94 4.01 6.05
C GLU A 152 -19.24 5.30 5.26
N ASP A 153 -20.46 5.83 5.41
CA ASP A 153 -20.89 7.04 4.71
C ASP A 153 -19.92 8.22 4.96
N ASP A 154 -19.67 9.00 3.92
CA ASP A 154 -18.80 10.18 3.95
C ASP A 154 -17.33 9.89 4.35
N ALA A 155 -16.94 8.65 4.55
CA ALA A 155 -15.57 8.28 4.90
C ALA A 155 -14.61 8.43 3.71
N VAL A 156 -13.36 8.78 3.99
CA VAL A 156 -12.31 8.93 2.97
C VAL A 156 -11.08 8.10 3.37
N LEU A 157 -10.62 7.26 2.45
CA LEU A 157 -9.33 6.58 2.53
C LEU A 157 -8.47 7.02 1.34
N GLU A 158 -7.36 7.68 1.64
CA GLU A 158 -6.30 7.97 0.68
C GLU A 158 -5.13 7.02 0.90
N MET A 159 -4.69 6.32 -0.14
CA MET A 159 -3.54 5.42 -0.10
C MET A 159 -2.44 5.91 -1.02
N ASP A 160 -1.28 6.24 -0.46
CA ASP A 160 -0.07 6.59 -1.18
C ASP A 160 0.95 5.45 -1.02
N THR A 161 1.06 4.60 -2.04
CA THR A 161 1.87 3.39 -1.99
C THR A 161 3.04 3.46 -2.97
N ILE A 162 4.23 3.15 -2.48
CA ILE A 162 5.46 3.19 -3.28
C ILE A 162 6.20 1.87 -3.10
N GLN A 163 6.47 1.17 -4.20
CA GLN A 163 7.47 0.10 -4.22
C GLN A 163 8.70 0.59 -4.97
N LEU A 164 9.81 0.69 -4.24
CA LEU A 164 11.09 1.06 -4.81
C LEU A 164 11.70 -0.13 -5.58
N SER A 165 12.97 -0.41 -5.41
CA SER A 165 13.64 -1.53 -6.08
C SER A 165 14.00 -2.63 -5.10
N GLY A 166 14.49 -3.75 -5.63
CA GLY A 166 15.07 -4.84 -4.84
C GLY A 166 14.06 -5.82 -4.24
N VAL A 167 12.77 -5.67 -4.55
CA VAL A 167 11.75 -6.67 -4.23
C VAL A 167 11.63 -7.61 -5.42
N ASP A 168 12.10 -8.86 -5.25
CA ASP A 168 12.16 -9.84 -6.35
C ASP A 168 10.77 -10.27 -6.82
N SER A 169 9.80 -10.32 -5.89
CA SER A 169 8.41 -10.65 -6.19
C SER A 169 7.45 -9.93 -5.25
N THR A 170 6.35 -9.40 -5.81
CA THR A 170 5.23 -8.86 -5.03
C THR A 170 3.90 -9.20 -5.68
N VAL A 171 2.91 -9.55 -4.84
CA VAL A 171 1.50 -9.62 -5.22
C VAL A 171 0.71 -8.75 -4.24
N ARG A 172 0.38 -7.54 -4.69
CA ARG A 172 -0.45 -6.60 -3.94
C ARG A 172 -1.92 -6.87 -4.23
N LYS A 173 -2.73 -6.98 -3.18
CA LYS A 173 -4.19 -7.09 -3.31
C LYS A 173 -4.86 -6.02 -2.47
N THR A 174 -5.75 -5.25 -3.07
CA THR A 174 -6.53 -4.23 -2.35
C THR A 174 -7.99 -4.37 -2.70
N SER A 175 -8.84 -4.55 -1.70
CA SER A 175 -10.29 -4.54 -1.84
C SER A 175 -10.92 -3.35 -1.12
N GLY A 176 -12.04 -2.84 -1.66
CA GLY A 176 -12.78 -1.72 -1.08
C GLY A 176 -14.29 -1.90 -1.18
N LYS A 177 -15.02 -1.64 -0.08
CA LYS A 177 -16.49 -1.53 -0.07
C LYS A 177 -16.89 -0.17 0.48
N LEU A 178 -17.60 0.60 -0.34
CA LEU A 178 -17.87 2.02 -0.09
C LEU A 178 -19.35 2.27 0.19
N GLY A 179 -19.61 2.95 1.32
CA GLY A 179 -20.90 3.52 1.67
C GLY A 179 -21.20 4.79 0.90
N THR A 180 -22.31 5.47 1.26
CA THR A 180 -22.80 6.69 0.60
C THR A 180 -21.79 7.82 0.70
N ARG A 181 -21.44 8.44 -0.44
CA ARG A 181 -20.45 9.52 -0.58
C ARG A 181 -19.04 9.20 -0.08
N ALA A 182 -18.78 7.95 0.25
CA ALA A 182 -17.43 7.52 0.63
C ALA A 182 -16.47 7.59 -0.55
N LYS A 183 -15.19 7.83 -0.28
CA LYS A 183 -14.15 7.98 -1.30
C LYS A 183 -12.96 7.07 -0.98
N LEU A 184 -12.49 6.33 -1.99
CA LEU A 184 -11.25 5.58 -1.96
C LEU A 184 -10.33 6.12 -3.05
N ILE A 185 -9.17 6.65 -2.67
CA ILE A 185 -8.19 7.24 -3.59
C ILE A 185 -6.90 6.47 -3.42
N ILE A 186 -6.40 5.85 -4.48
CA ILE A 186 -5.15 5.07 -4.45
C ILE A 186 -4.18 5.61 -5.47
N HIS A 187 -3.04 6.10 -5.00
CA HIS A 187 -1.90 6.46 -5.82
C HIS A 187 -0.78 5.44 -5.59
N GLU A 188 -0.59 4.56 -6.56
CA GLU A 188 0.46 3.55 -6.54
C GLU A 188 1.61 3.96 -7.45
N ARG A 189 2.85 3.76 -6.97
CA ARG A 189 4.07 3.92 -7.75
C ARG A 189 4.93 2.69 -7.62
N ILE A 190 5.21 2.02 -8.73
CA ILE A 190 6.00 0.79 -8.74
C ILE A 190 7.18 0.93 -9.70
N MET A 191 8.38 0.58 -9.23
CA MET A 191 9.54 0.38 -10.08
C MET A 191 10.04 -1.05 -9.94
N THR A 192 10.24 -1.72 -11.07
CA THR A 192 10.86 -3.04 -11.15
C THR A 192 12.04 -3.03 -12.10
N ASP A 193 13.10 -3.78 -11.78
CA ASP A 193 14.31 -3.90 -12.59
C ASP A 193 14.77 -5.37 -12.67
N GLY A 194 15.71 -5.68 -13.56
CA GLY A 194 16.24 -7.02 -13.72
C GLY A 194 15.16 -8.04 -14.05
N ASP A 195 15.01 -9.08 -13.24
CA ASP A 195 13.99 -10.14 -13.39
C ASP A 195 12.85 -10.03 -12.35
N GLU A 196 12.73 -8.87 -11.66
CA GLU A 196 11.69 -8.60 -10.67
C GLU A 196 10.29 -8.72 -11.26
N LYS A 197 9.33 -9.17 -10.41
CA LYS A 197 7.94 -9.33 -10.81
C LYS A 197 7.02 -8.62 -9.83
N ALA A 198 6.08 -7.84 -10.35
CA ALA A 198 5.06 -7.19 -9.54
C ALA A 198 3.68 -7.45 -10.13
N LYS A 199 2.73 -7.79 -9.27
CA LYS A 199 1.33 -7.90 -9.63
C LYS A 199 0.50 -7.07 -8.67
N THR A 200 -0.37 -6.20 -9.22
CA THR A 200 -1.34 -5.40 -8.48
C THR A 200 -2.75 -5.82 -8.85
N GLU A 201 -3.57 -6.09 -7.86
CA GLU A 201 -4.99 -6.43 -7.99
C GLU A 201 -5.82 -5.47 -7.14
N PHE A 202 -6.69 -4.67 -7.79
CA PHE A 202 -7.69 -3.84 -7.13
C PHE A 202 -9.09 -4.38 -7.38
N GLU A 203 -9.91 -4.49 -6.33
CA GLU A 203 -11.32 -4.82 -6.45
C GLU A 203 -12.15 -3.88 -5.58
N VAL A 204 -13.00 -3.03 -6.20
CA VAL A 204 -13.77 -2.02 -5.48
C VAL A 204 -15.26 -2.13 -5.82
N GLU A 205 -16.09 -2.17 -4.77
CA GLU A 205 -17.54 -2.18 -4.84
C GLU A 205 -18.09 -0.83 -4.35
N LEU A 206 -18.73 -0.08 -5.25
CA LEU A 206 -19.40 1.18 -4.98
C LEU A 206 -20.87 0.89 -4.69
N ASN A 207 -21.23 0.74 -3.41
CA ASN A 207 -22.53 0.30 -2.95
C ASN A 207 -23.41 1.45 -2.43
N GLY A 208 -22.80 2.58 -2.05
CA GLY A 208 -23.51 3.76 -1.57
C GLY A 208 -23.58 4.84 -2.64
N GLU A 209 -24.72 5.56 -2.70
CA GLU A 209 -24.91 6.68 -3.63
C GLU A 209 -23.83 7.74 -3.50
N ASP A 210 -23.43 8.30 -4.65
CA ASP A 210 -22.39 9.33 -4.77
C ASP A 210 -21.01 8.89 -4.24
N SER A 211 -20.81 7.58 -4.01
CA SER A 211 -19.50 7.05 -3.70
C SER A 211 -18.54 7.18 -4.89
N GLY A 212 -17.25 7.18 -4.61
CA GLY A 212 -16.26 7.34 -5.67
C GLY A 212 -14.97 6.60 -5.41
N VAL A 213 -14.36 6.09 -6.47
CA VAL A 213 -13.02 5.50 -6.44
C VAL A 213 -12.14 6.10 -7.51
N ASP A 214 -10.88 6.37 -7.14
CA ASP A 214 -9.82 6.80 -8.05
C ASP A 214 -8.59 5.90 -7.85
N LEU A 215 -8.28 5.06 -8.84
CA LEU A 215 -7.16 4.13 -8.84
C LEU A 215 -6.13 4.58 -9.87
N VAL A 216 -5.00 5.12 -9.42
CA VAL A 216 -3.92 5.59 -10.29
C VAL A 216 -2.66 4.78 -10.01
N SER A 217 -2.24 3.96 -10.98
CA SER A 217 -0.98 3.21 -10.92
C SER A 217 0.01 3.76 -11.95
N ARG A 218 1.14 4.26 -11.47
CA ARG A 218 2.24 4.75 -12.31
C ARG A 218 3.48 3.91 -12.10
N SER A 219 4.01 3.36 -13.17
CA SER A 219 5.07 2.38 -13.05
C SER A 219 6.22 2.53 -14.04
N VAL A 220 7.35 1.94 -13.67
CA VAL A 220 8.50 1.76 -14.57
C VAL A 220 8.89 0.29 -14.52
N ALA A 221 8.86 -0.38 -15.68
CA ALA A 221 9.36 -1.73 -15.84
C ALA A 221 10.67 -1.70 -16.63
N LYS A 222 11.77 -2.12 -16.00
CA LYS A 222 13.12 -2.03 -16.54
C LYS A 222 13.80 -3.40 -16.60
N GLY A 223 14.83 -3.54 -17.45
CA GLY A 223 15.55 -4.82 -17.62
C GLY A 223 14.67 -5.87 -18.30
N ASN A 224 14.46 -7.02 -17.67
CA ASN A 224 13.55 -8.08 -18.09
C ASN A 224 12.35 -8.19 -17.18
N SER A 225 12.12 -7.19 -16.31
CA SER A 225 11.08 -7.24 -15.30
C SER A 225 9.67 -7.31 -15.92
N TYR A 226 8.73 -7.81 -15.11
CA TYR A 226 7.36 -8.01 -15.56
C TYR A 226 6.38 -7.47 -14.51
N GLN A 227 5.41 -6.68 -14.98
CA GLN A 227 4.34 -6.17 -14.12
C GLN A 227 2.97 -6.55 -14.67
N GLU A 228 2.04 -6.84 -13.76
CA GLU A 228 0.62 -7.02 -14.06
C GLU A 228 -0.21 -6.02 -13.24
N TYR A 229 -1.12 -5.34 -13.91
CA TYR A 229 -2.11 -4.46 -13.29
C TYR A 229 -3.52 -4.97 -13.60
N HIS A 230 -4.26 -5.32 -12.57
CA HIS A 230 -5.65 -5.75 -12.66
C HIS A 230 -6.49 -4.83 -11.79
N SER A 231 -7.52 -4.20 -12.35
CA SER A 231 -8.49 -3.43 -11.57
C SER A 231 -9.91 -3.87 -11.92
N THR A 232 -10.73 -4.04 -10.91
CA THR A 232 -12.15 -4.34 -11.05
C THR A 232 -12.95 -3.29 -10.26
N ILE A 233 -13.78 -2.51 -10.94
CA ILE A 233 -14.68 -1.54 -10.32
C ILE A 233 -16.12 -1.96 -10.60
N LYS A 234 -16.90 -2.15 -9.54
CA LYS A 234 -18.33 -2.48 -9.60
C LYS A 234 -19.15 -1.30 -9.10
N GLY A 235 -19.81 -0.57 -10.00
CA GLY A 235 -20.74 0.51 -9.69
C GLY A 235 -22.16 -0.02 -9.53
N ASN A 236 -22.63 -0.20 -8.30
CA ASN A 236 -23.93 -0.82 -7.99
C ASN A 236 -25.03 0.22 -7.78
N CYS A 237 -24.73 1.52 -7.88
CA CYS A 237 -25.63 2.66 -7.70
C CYS A 237 -25.08 3.85 -8.49
N ARG A 238 -25.73 5.04 -8.39
CA ARG A 238 -25.15 6.29 -8.90
C ARG A 238 -23.83 6.57 -8.20
N CYS A 239 -22.73 6.46 -8.95
CA CYS A 239 -21.37 6.54 -8.43
C CYS A 239 -20.37 6.93 -9.50
N THR A 240 -19.12 7.19 -9.11
CA THR A 240 -18.03 7.51 -10.04
C THR A 240 -16.85 6.58 -9.79
N GLY A 241 -16.27 6.02 -10.84
CA GLY A 241 -15.07 5.18 -10.76
C GLY A 241 -14.08 5.52 -11.87
N HIS A 242 -12.83 5.70 -11.47
CA HIS A 242 -11.73 5.93 -12.40
C HIS A 242 -10.60 4.94 -12.11
N SER A 243 -10.01 4.40 -13.17
CA SER A 243 -8.84 3.53 -13.12
C SER A 243 -7.84 3.97 -14.17
N GLU A 244 -6.63 4.36 -13.77
CA GLU A 244 -5.53 4.78 -14.64
C GLU A 244 -4.33 3.85 -14.45
N CYS A 245 -3.73 3.40 -15.56
CA CYS A 245 -2.50 2.62 -15.54
C CYS A 245 -1.48 3.19 -16.53
N ASP A 246 -0.51 3.93 -16.03
CA ASP A 246 0.58 4.49 -16.82
C ASP A 246 1.89 3.75 -16.55
N ALA A 247 2.55 3.31 -17.62
CA ALA A 247 3.79 2.57 -17.49
C ALA A 247 4.85 2.97 -18.50
N ILE A 248 6.06 3.19 -18.02
CA ILE A 248 7.26 3.41 -18.84
C ILE A 248 8.03 2.09 -18.95
N LEU A 249 8.28 1.66 -20.18
CA LEU A 249 9.05 0.45 -20.49
C LEU A 249 10.50 0.80 -20.84
N VAL A 250 11.45 0.16 -20.16
CA VAL A 250 12.88 0.35 -20.39
C VAL A 250 13.56 -0.99 -20.63
N GLY A 251 14.32 -1.10 -21.70
CA GLY A 251 14.93 -2.37 -22.12
C GLY A 251 13.89 -3.37 -22.59
N ASN A 252 13.83 -4.54 -21.94
CA ASN A 252 12.88 -5.63 -22.23
C ASN A 252 11.73 -5.68 -21.21
N GLY A 253 11.61 -4.68 -20.34
CA GLY A 253 10.53 -4.60 -19.35
C GLY A 253 9.16 -4.72 -20.00
N LYS A 254 8.23 -5.39 -19.33
CA LYS A 254 6.88 -5.67 -19.81
C LYS A 254 5.84 -5.32 -18.76
N VAL A 255 4.73 -4.75 -19.20
CA VAL A 255 3.55 -4.47 -18.37
C VAL A 255 2.31 -4.99 -19.08
N ASN A 256 1.46 -5.68 -18.35
CA ASN A 256 0.14 -6.12 -18.79
C ASN A 256 -0.93 -5.47 -17.92
N ALA A 257 -1.87 -4.74 -18.52
CA ALA A 257 -2.98 -4.12 -17.83
C ALA A 257 -4.30 -4.77 -18.25
N ALA A 258 -5.12 -5.18 -17.29
CA ALA A 258 -6.41 -5.81 -17.50
C ALA A 258 -7.48 -5.21 -16.59
N PRO A 259 -8.03 -4.04 -16.93
CA PRO A 259 -9.11 -3.41 -16.18
C PRO A 259 -10.46 -4.07 -16.49
N ALA A 260 -11.34 -4.09 -15.51
CA ALA A 260 -12.72 -4.53 -15.63
C ALA A 260 -13.67 -3.53 -14.96
N LEU A 261 -14.65 -3.02 -15.72
CA LEU A 261 -15.65 -2.07 -15.24
C LEU A 261 -17.04 -2.70 -15.36
N PHE A 262 -17.79 -2.72 -14.26
CA PHE A 262 -19.16 -3.23 -14.19
C PHE A 262 -20.10 -2.12 -13.73
N ALA A 263 -20.84 -1.51 -14.65
CA ALA A 263 -21.90 -0.54 -14.36
C ALA A 263 -23.20 -1.29 -14.13
N GLY A 264 -23.55 -1.50 -12.87
CA GLY A 264 -24.79 -2.17 -12.43
C GLY A 264 -25.97 -1.21 -12.35
N ASP A 265 -25.73 0.08 -12.42
CA ASP A 265 -26.74 1.15 -12.40
C ASP A 265 -26.56 2.08 -13.61
N ILE A 266 -27.66 2.68 -14.09
CA ILE A 266 -27.65 3.57 -15.27
C ILE A 266 -26.88 4.89 -15.00
N ASP A 267 -26.82 5.31 -13.74
CA ASP A 267 -26.13 6.52 -13.30
C ASP A 267 -24.71 6.22 -12.77
N ALA A 268 -24.20 4.99 -12.94
CA ALA A 268 -22.81 4.64 -12.66
C ALA A 268 -21.90 5.16 -13.78
N SER A 269 -20.98 6.07 -13.44
CA SER A 269 -19.98 6.63 -14.38
C SER A 269 -18.60 6.02 -14.10
N LEU A 270 -18.19 5.07 -14.93
CA LEU A 270 -16.93 4.35 -14.77
C LEU A 270 -16.02 4.57 -15.98
N ILE A 271 -14.77 4.95 -15.73
CA ILE A 271 -13.78 5.29 -16.76
C ILE A 271 -12.49 4.51 -16.52
N HIS A 272 -11.86 4.07 -17.60
CA HIS A 272 -10.51 3.51 -17.57
C HIS A 272 -9.62 4.21 -18.60
N GLU A 273 -8.37 4.50 -18.17
CA GLU A 273 -7.33 5.09 -19.03
C GLU A 273 -6.02 4.30 -18.87
N ALA A 274 -5.24 4.19 -19.95
CA ALA A 274 -3.93 3.55 -19.89
C ALA A 274 -2.97 4.13 -20.93
N ALA A 275 -1.73 4.38 -20.48
CA ALA A 275 -0.62 4.76 -21.35
C ALA A 275 0.60 3.88 -21.05
N ILE A 276 0.85 2.87 -21.88
CA ILE A 276 1.94 1.91 -21.69
C ILE A 276 2.88 1.97 -22.88
N GLY A 277 4.15 2.29 -22.65
CA GLY A 277 5.11 2.37 -23.76
C GLY A 277 6.49 2.84 -23.38
N LYS A 278 7.34 2.97 -24.39
CA LYS A 278 8.68 3.55 -24.28
C LYS A 278 8.62 5.06 -24.50
N ILE A 279 9.47 5.80 -23.82
CA ILE A 279 9.68 7.22 -24.13
C ILE A 279 10.33 7.31 -25.51
N ALA A 280 9.71 8.06 -26.43
CA ALA A 280 10.25 8.25 -27.78
C ALA A 280 11.58 8.99 -27.74
N GLY A 281 12.50 8.65 -28.68
CA GLY A 281 13.83 9.24 -28.75
C GLY A 281 13.85 10.77 -28.81
N GLU A 282 12.88 11.37 -29.51
CA GLU A 282 12.73 12.84 -29.59
C GLU A 282 12.35 13.46 -28.24
N GLN A 283 11.56 12.76 -27.42
CA GLN A 283 11.22 13.20 -26.07
C GLN A 283 12.43 13.11 -25.13
N LEU A 284 13.26 12.05 -25.27
CA LEU A 284 14.51 11.90 -24.51
C LEU A 284 15.48 13.06 -24.79
N ILE A 285 15.60 13.48 -26.05
CA ILE A 285 16.44 14.61 -26.44
C ILE A 285 15.96 15.91 -25.76
N LYS A 286 14.64 16.14 -25.74
CA LYS A 286 14.06 17.32 -25.05
C LYS A 286 14.23 17.32 -23.54
N LEU A 287 14.35 16.15 -22.90
CA LEU A 287 14.58 16.04 -21.46
C LEU A 287 16.05 16.19 -21.09
N GLN A 288 16.98 16.10 -22.05
CA GLN A 288 18.41 16.24 -21.85
C GLN A 288 18.94 17.66 -22.10
N THR A 289 18.11 18.55 -22.66
CA THR A 289 18.41 19.97 -22.91
C THR A 289 17.78 20.87 -21.85
#